data_34000c4f11ecafcdab1349196b1c1cf2
#
_entry.id   34000c4f11ecafcdab1349196b1c1cf2
#
_cell.length_a   1.000
_cell.length_b   1.000
_cell.length_c   1.000
_cell.angle_alpha   90.00
_cell.angle_beta   90.00
_cell.angle_gamma   90.00
#
_symmetry.space_group_name_H-M   'P 1'
#
loop_
_entity.id
_entity.type
_entity.pdbx_description
1 polymer ?
#
loop_
_entity_poly.entity_id
_entity_poly.type
_entity_poly.pdbx_seq_one_letter_code
_entity_poly.pdbx_strand_id
1 'polypeptide(L)'
;MWMVGLAVMAGCTAVPKDASTTDLSVTPWAQQSSLQDGQWRHYALPGKASSQFAYTRKDGRDAMAVTAMSSASMVRKQVRVEPTELGSVRFSWKVPELIAQADMALREADDSPVRIVLAFEGDRSRLSARNAALSELALALTGEEMPYATLMYVWCNERAAGSVIVNPRTDRIRKLVVESGRGKLNRWLDYERNIRADYEKAFGEAPGALVGIGIMTDSDNTRSSARAWYGPVQLPLASRSTAVR
;
A
#
# COMPACT_ATOMS: atom_id res chain seq x y z
N MET A 1 -35.35 35.91 -50.62
CA MET A 1 -35.49 34.71 -49.76
C MET A 1 -34.08 34.10 -49.65
N TRP A 2 -33.36 34.46 -48.59
CA TRP A 2 -31.99 34.02 -48.38
C TRP A 2 -31.98 32.96 -47.29
N MET A 3 -31.51 31.76 -47.63
CA MET A 3 -31.27 30.69 -46.64
C MET A 3 -29.86 30.85 -46.07
N VAL A 4 -29.79 31.03 -44.76
CA VAL A 4 -28.53 31.01 -44.01
C VAL A 4 -28.33 29.58 -43.51
N GLY A 5 -27.32 28.89 -44.04
CA GLY A 5 -26.93 27.55 -43.58
C GLY A 5 -26.09 27.67 -42.33
N LEU A 6 -26.55 27.06 -41.23
CA LEU A 6 -25.82 26.95 -39.96
C LEU A 6 -24.90 25.74 -40.02
N ALA A 7 -23.59 25.94 -40.15
CA ALA A 7 -22.59 24.90 -40.05
C ALA A 7 -22.30 24.58 -38.56
N VAL A 8 -22.72 23.41 -38.12
CA VAL A 8 -22.37 22.88 -36.80
C VAL A 8 -20.98 22.29 -36.88
N MET A 9 -20.00 22.97 -36.30
CA MET A 9 -18.65 22.44 -36.10
C MET A 9 -18.64 21.50 -34.89
N ALA A 10 -18.62 20.19 -35.13
CA ALA A 10 -18.38 19.18 -34.11
C ALA A 10 -16.91 19.22 -33.71
N GLY A 11 -16.62 19.88 -32.59
CA GLY A 11 -15.32 19.86 -31.94
C GLY A 11 -15.10 18.51 -31.28
N CYS A 12 -14.27 17.64 -31.85
CA CYS A 12 -13.72 16.49 -31.17
C CYS A 12 -12.76 16.99 -30.08
N THR A 13 -13.22 17.02 -28.84
CA THR A 13 -12.30 17.16 -27.69
C THR A 13 -11.51 15.87 -27.57
N ALA A 14 -10.25 15.91 -27.97
CA ALA A 14 -9.31 14.83 -27.72
C ALA A 14 -9.18 14.67 -26.19
N VAL A 15 -9.55 13.51 -25.69
CA VAL A 15 -9.25 13.10 -24.31
C VAL A 15 -7.72 13.11 -24.18
N PRO A 16 -7.14 13.76 -23.15
CA PRO A 16 -5.70 13.73 -22.96
C PRO A 16 -5.27 12.27 -22.75
N LYS A 17 -4.42 11.79 -23.64
CA LYS A 17 -3.78 10.50 -23.58
C LYS A 17 -2.97 10.48 -22.27
N ASP A 18 -3.19 9.48 -21.44
CA ASP A 18 -2.58 9.27 -20.13
C ASP A 18 -1.14 9.79 -20.04
N ALA A 19 -0.89 10.54 -18.96
CA ALA A 19 0.44 10.90 -18.57
C ALA A 19 1.32 9.64 -18.54
N SER A 20 2.43 9.67 -19.25
CA SER A 20 3.42 8.60 -19.33
C SER A 20 3.59 7.96 -17.97
N THR A 21 3.17 6.70 -17.83
CA THR A 21 3.49 5.91 -16.64
C THR A 21 5.01 5.75 -16.63
N THR A 22 5.68 6.61 -15.86
CA THR A 22 7.12 6.46 -15.60
C THR A 22 7.33 5.04 -15.12
N ASP A 23 8.19 4.28 -15.79
CA ASP A 23 8.53 2.93 -15.35
C ASP A 23 9.22 3.02 -13.99
N LEU A 24 8.47 2.77 -12.94
CA LEU A 24 8.96 2.88 -11.57
C LEU A 24 10.06 1.86 -11.26
N SER A 25 10.16 0.78 -12.04
CA SER A 25 11.10 -0.31 -11.81
C SER A 25 12.57 0.08 -12.06
N VAL A 26 12.82 1.11 -12.87
CA VAL A 26 14.18 1.59 -13.21
C VAL A 26 14.67 2.71 -12.30
N THR A 27 13.87 3.15 -11.34
CA THR A 27 14.26 4.23 -10.42
C THR A 27 15.28 3.74 -9.38
N PRO A 28 16.21 4.60 -8.90
CA PRO A 28 17.11 4.25 -7.80
C PRO A 28 16.37 3.76 -6.55
N TRP A 29 15.19 4.31 -6.25
CA TRP A 29 14.33 3.82 -5.19
C TRP A 29 13.93 2.36 -5.39
N ALA A 30 13.48 2.00 -6.60
CA ALA A 30 13.07 0.63 -6.91
C ALA A 30 14.25 -0.34 -6.89
N GLN A 31 15.42 0.08 -7.38
CA GLN A 31 16.64 -0.73 -7.37
C GLN A 31 17.12 -1.02 -5.93
N GLN A 32 17.06 -0.02 -5.04
CA GLN A 32 17.40 -0.20 -3.62
C GLN A 32 16.33 -0.97 -2.84
N SER A 33 15.09 -0.97 -3.33
CA SER A 33 13.99 -1.80 -2.82
C SER A 33 14.06 -3.22 -3.38
N SER A 34 15.26 -3.73 -3.62
CA SER A 34 15.47 -5.01 -4.28
C SER A 34 14.98 -6.17 -3.42
N LEU A 35 14.03 -6.87 -3.96
CA LEU A 35 13.48 -8.09 -3.40
C LEU A 35 13.23 -9.01 -4.57
N GLN A 36 14.13 -9.92 -4.85
CA GLN A 36 13.99 -10.90 -5.92
C GLN A 36 13.43 -10.34 -7.26
N ASP A 37 13.43 -11.10 -8.31
CA ASP A 37 12.93 -10.71 -9.62
C ASP A 37 11.47 -10.29 -9.57
N GLY A 38 11.14 -9.11 -10.08
CA GLY A 38 9.80 -8.55 -10.12
C GLY A 38 9.83 -7.02 -10.15
N GLN A 39 8.85 -6.44 -10.83
CA GLN A 39 8.77 -5.01 -11.04
C GLN A 39 7.78 -4.35 -10.08
N TRP A 40 8.12 -3.19 -9.58
CA TRP A 40 7.17 -2.31 -8.93
C TRP A 40 6.16 -1.78 -9.93
N ARG A 41 4.87 -2.03 -9.68
CA ARG A 41 3.78 -1.61 -10.57
C ARG A 41 2.72 -0.84 -9.80
N HIS A 42 2.19 0.18 -10.45
CA HIS A 42 1.01 0.86 -9.95
C HIS A 42 -0.20 -0.09 -10.01
N TYR A 43 -0.98 -0.09 -8.94
CA TYR A 43 -2.20 -0.88 -8.80
C TYR A 43 -3.35 0.04 -8.39
N ALA A 44 -4.26 0.28 -9.34
CA ALA A 44 -5.49 1.03 -9.10
C ALA A 44 -6.48 0.18 -8.30
N LEU A 45 -7.12 0.78 -7.32
CA LEU A 45 -8.18 0.12 -6.56
C LEU A 45 -9.54 0.33 -7.24
N PRO A 46 -10.40 -0.71 -7.34
CA PRO A 46 -11.70 -0.59 -8.01
C PRO A 46 -12.55 0.54 -7.40
N GLY A 47 -13.07 1.40 -8.26
CA GLY A 47 -13.93 2.51 -7.87
C GLY A 47 -13.24 3.65 -7.11
N LYS A 48 -11.91 3.68 -7.09
CA LYS A 48 -11.11 4.74 -6.45
C LYS A 48 -10.35 5.56 -7.49
N ALA A 49 -10.22 6.87 -7.26
CA ALA A 49 -9.24 7.68 -7.98
C ALA A 49 -7.83 7.26 -7.59
N SER A 50 -6.90 7.29 -8.52
CA SER A 50 -5.51 6.91 -8.27
C SER A 50 -4.73 8.03 -7.60
N SER A 51 -3.91 7.68 -6.61
CA SER A 51 -2.90 8.56 -6.04
C SER A 51 -1.73 8.71 -7.03
N GLN A 52 -1.01 9.81 -6.92
CA GLN A 52 0.15 10.10 -7.76
C GLN A 52 1.42 9.59 -7.09
N PHE A 53 2.25 8.87 -7.85
CA PHE A 53 3.53 8.35 -7.40
C PHE A 53 4.64 8.93 -8.29
N ALA A 54 5.68 9.48 -7.69
CA ALA A 54 6.82 10.04 -8.41
C ALA A 54 8.13 9.76 -7.66
N TYR A 55 9.13 9.25 -8.38
CA TYR A 55 10.48 9.18 -7.83
C TYR A 55 11.02 10.59 -7.56
N THR A 56 11.73 10.74 -6.44
CA THR A 56 12.40 11.97 -6.06
C THR A 56 13.59 11.71 -5.14
N ARG A 57 14.44 12.72 -4.96
CA ARG A 57 15.36 12.77 -3.82
C ARG A 57 14.81 13.74 -2.79
N LYS A 58 14.56 13.24 -1.57
CA LYS A 58 14.05 14.03 -0.45
C LYS A 58 15.04 14.02 0.71
N ASP A 59 15.58 15.18 1.05
CA ASP A 59 16.59 15.33 2.11
C ASP A 59 17.81 14.41 1.89
N GLY A 60 18.27 14.30 0.64
CA GLY A 60 19.40 13.46 0.25
C GLY A 60 19.12 11.97 0.08
N ARG A 61 17.90 11.48 0.38
CA ARG A 61 17.50 10.07 0.24
C ARG A 61 16.70 9.85 -1.03
N ASP A 62 16.92 8.73 -1.70
CA ASP A 62 16.04 8.27 -2.78
C ASP A 62 14.68 7.90 -2.19
N ALA A 63 13.63 8.39 -2.80
CA ALA A 63 12.29 8.26 -2.25
C ALA A 63 11.22 8.16 -3.34
N MET A 64 10.13 7.46 -3.01
CA MET A 64 8.87 7.57 -3.74
C MET A 64 7.99 8.61 -3.05
N ALA A 65 7.79 9.76 -3.70
CA ALA A 65 6.80 10.75 -3.27
C ALA A 65 5.41 10.27 -3.68
N VAL A 66 4.47 10.33 -2.73
CA VAL A 66 3.07 9.98 -2.99
C VAL A 66 2.19 11.14 -2.59
N THR A 67 1.26 11.51 -3.49
CA THR A 67 0.22 12.50 -3.23
C THR A 67 -1.14 11.86 -3.48
N ALA A 68 -1.99 11.85 -2.48
CA ALA A 68 -3.38 11.42 -2.56
C ALA A 68 -4.30 12.65 -2.41
N MET A 69 -5.27 12.80 -3.30
CA MET A 69 -6.28 13.85 -3.27
C MET A 69 -7.66 13.19 -3.41
N SER A 70 -8.31 12.92 -2.30
CA SER A 70 -9.53 12.09 -2.26
C SER A 70 -9.36 10.79 -3.05
N SER A 71 -8.20 10.15 -2.91
CA SER A 71 -7.77 9.04 -3.76
C SER A 71 -7.07 7.95 -2.98
N ALA A 72 -7.08 6.74 -3.54
CA ALA A 72 -6.41 5.58 -2.99
C ALA A 72 -5.91 4.67 -4.12
N SER A 73 -4.62 4.39 -4.14
CA SER A 73 -4.00 3.37 -4.96
C SER A 73 -2.67 2.97 -4.35
N MET A 74 -2.04 1.94 -4.86
CA MET A 74 -0.75 1.49 -4.35
C MET A 74 0.27 1.28 -5.48
N VAL A 75 1.53 1.29 -5.11
CA VAL A 75 2.61 0.73 -5.91
C VAL A 75 3.02 -0.55 -5.21
N ARG A 76 2.94 -1.68 -5.92
CA ARG A 76 3.21 -3.01 -5.36
C ARG A 76 4.20 -3.80 -6.21
N LYS A 77 4.83 -4.77 -5.59
CA LYS A 77 5.69 -5.77 -6.20
C LYS A 77 5.22 -7.14 -5.75
N GLN A 78 5.12 -8.08 -6.70
CA GLN A 78 4.95 -9.49 -6.38
C GLN A 78 6.29 -10.05 -5.89
N VAL A 79 6.24 -10.83 -4.85
CA VAL A 79 7.39 -11.52 -4.25
C VAL A 79 6.93 -12.93 -3.86
N ARG A 80 7.87 -13.81 -3.55
CA ARG A 80 7.57 -15.08 -2.90
C ARG A 80 8.63 -15.37 -1.85
N VAL A 81 8.21 -15.31 -0.58
CA VAL A 81 9.07 -15.65 0.55
C VAL A 81 8.33 -16.68 1.38
N GLU A 82 8.89 -17.88 1.45
CA GLU A 82 8.29 -18.99 2.17
C GLU A 82 8.24 -18.71 3.69
N PRO A 83 7.28 -19.27 4.41
CA PRO A 83 7.13 -19.03 5.84
C PRO A 83 8.40 -19.24 6.66
N THR A 84 9.21 -20.23 6.28
CA THR A 84 10.47 -20.55 6.95
C THR A 84 11.60 -19.55 6.68
N GLU A 85 11.46 -18.73 5.64
CA GLU A 85 12.42 -17.71 5.22
C GLU A 85 11.97 -16.28 5.59
N LEU A 86 10.78 -16.14 6.17
CA LEU A 86 10.26 -14.84 6.61
C LEU A 86 11.16 -14.27 7.70
N GLY A 87 11.86 -13.20 7.36
CA GLY A 87 12.71 -12.43 8.24
C GLY A 87 12.09 -11.08 8.62
N SER A 88 12.93 -10.04 8.56
CA SER A 88 12.47 -8.66 8.79
C SER A 88 12.13 -7.95 7.49
N VAL A 89 11.36 -6.87 7.60
CA VAL A 89 11.24 -5.85 6.57
C VAL A 89 11.83 -4.55 7.09
N ARG A 90 12.65 -3.89 6.24
CA ARG A 90 13.19 -2.55 6.49
C ARG A 90 12.52 -1.56 5.57
N PHE A 91 12.11 -0.45 6.13
CA PHE A 91 11.49 0.64 5.37
C PHE A 91 11.68 1.97 6.10
N SER A 92 11.48 3.05 5.39
CA SER A 92 11.42 4.37 6.00
C SER A 92 10.33 5.21 5.36
N TRP A 93 9.87 6.19 6.11
CA TRP A 93 8.93 7.19 5.60
C TRP A 93 9.15 8.56 6.22
N LYS A 94 8.65 9.57 5.53
CA LYS A 94 8.52 10.93 6.04
C LYS A 94 7.10 11.42 5.75
N VAL A 95 6.40 11.85 6.80
CA VAL A 95 5.03 12.36 6.76
C VAL A 95 5.04 13.81 7.21
N PRO A 96 4.56 14.77 6.40
CA PRO A 96 4.52 16.17 6.79
C PRO A 96 3.36 16.49 7.73
N GLU A 97 2.23 15.81 7.55
CA GLU A 97 1.01 16.01 8.34
C GLU A 97 0.14 14.74 8.36
N LEU A 98 -0.67 14.60 9.41
CA LEU A 98 -1.68 13.54 9.51
C LEU A 98 -3.00 14.02 8.90
N ILE A 99 -3.80 13.06 8.44
CA ILE A 99 -5.16 13.31 8.00
C ILE A 99 -6.03 13.48 9.25
N ALA A 100 -6.44 14.71 9.55
CA ALA A 100 -7.04 15.06 10.85
C ALA A 100 -8.27 14.21 11.23
N GLN A 101 -9.11 13.86 10.25
CA GLN A 101 -10.34 13.10 10.45
C GLN A 101 -10.18 11.58 10.30
N ALA A 102 -8.97 11.08 10.05
CA ALA A 102 -8.75 9.68 9.84
C ALA A 102 -8.86 8.86 11.13
N ASP A 103 -9.68 7.85 11.10
CA ASP A 103 -9.71 6.74 12.05
C ASP A 103 -9.85 5.40 11.31
N MET A 104 -8.75 4.68 11.26
CA MET A 104 -8.67 3.42 10.51
C MET A 104 -9.53 2.26 11.06
N ALA A 105 -10.22 2.44 12.19
CA ALA A 105 -11.22 1.50 12.69
C ALA A 105 -12.63 1.79 12.15
N LEU A 106 -12.85 2.98 11.58
CA LEU A 106 -14.13 3.40 11.01
C LEU A 106 -14.08 3.28 9.48
N ARG A 107 -15.13 2.71 8.91
CA ARG A 107 -15.21 2.44 7.46
C ARG A 107 -15.14 3.73 6.62
N GLU A 108 -15.77 4.77 7.09
CA GLU A 108 -15.87 6.09 6.44
C GLU A 108 -14.66 7.00 6.67
N ALA A 109 -13.75 6.60 7.55
CA ALA A 109 -12.55 7.36 7.89
C ALA A 109 -11.25 6.52 7.85
N ASP A 110 -11.28 5.36 7.16
CA ASP A 110 -10.15 4.44 7.03
C ASP A 110 -9.07 4.97 6.09
N ASP A 111 -8.52 6.13 6.42
CA ASP A 111 -7.44 6.78 5.69
C ASP A 111 -6.13 6.76 6.49
N SER A 112 -5.01 6.83 5.77
CA SER A 112 -3.68 6.92 6.39
C SER A 112 -2.67 7.57 5.44
N PRO A 113 -1.81 8.47 5.91
CA PRO A 113 -0.78 9.08 5.07
C PRO A 113 0.26 8.09 4.59
N VAL A 114 0.48 6.99 5.31
CA VAL A 114 1.44 5.95 4.93
C VAL A 114 0.97 4.56 5.32
N ARG A 115 1.16 3.61 4.40
CA ARG A 115 0.98 2.18 4.62
C ARG A 115 2.09 1.39 3.92
N ILE A 116 2.74 0.48 4.63
CA ILE A 116 3.49 -0.62 4.01
C ILE A 116 2.55 -1.83 4.01
N VAL A 117 2.32 -2.39 2.86
CA VAL A 117 1.33 -3.46 2.65
C VAL A 117 2.07 -4.77 2.42
N LEU A 118 1.74 -5.79 3.20
CA LEU A 118 2.29 -7.16 3.10
C LEU A 118 1.12 -8.11 2.84
N ALA A 119 1.15 -8.81 1.71
CA ALA A 119 0.12 -9.74 1.27
C ALA A 119 0.58 -11.19 1.44
N PHE A 120 -0.27 -12.03 2.03
CA PHE A 120 0.06 -13.40 2.37
C PHE A 120 -0.89 -14.41 1.73
N GLU A 121 -0.37 -15.56 1.34
CA GLU A 121 -1.14 -16.76 1.08
C GLU A 121 -1.63 -17.40 2.39
N GLY A 122 -2.56 -18.34 2.27
CA GLY A 122 -3.03 -19.14 3.37
C GLY A 122 -4.10 -20.13 2.95
N ASP A 123 -4.61 -20.87 3.90
CA ASP A 123 -5.67 -21.86 3.67
C ASP A 123 -7.02 -21.15 3.45
N ARG A 124 -7.41 -21.01 2.19
CA ARG A 124 -8.65 -20.32 1.79
C ARG A 124 -9.92 -21.03 2.26
N SER A 125 -9.85 -22.32 2.57
CA SER A 125 -10.99 -23.06 3.14
C SER A 125 -11.40 -22.53 4.53
N ARG A 126 -10.50 -21.84 5.20
CA ARG A 126 -10.72 -21.19 6.51
C ARG A 126 -11.31 -19.78 6.41
N LEU A 127 -11.53 -19.26 5.21
CA LEU A 127 -12.19 -17.96 5.04
C LEU A 127 -13.65 -18.06 5.49
N SER A 128 -14.14 -17.05 6.20
CA SER A 128 -15.57 -16.89 6.42
C SER A 128 -16.31 -16.70 5.10
N ALA A 129 -17.59 -17.06 5.04
CA ALA A 129 -18.41 -16.85 3.85
C ALA A 129 -18.36 -15.40 3.33
N ARG A 130 -18.31 -14.41 4.25
CA ARG A 130 -18.16 -13.01 3.91
C ARG A 130 -16.82 -12.73 3.23
N ASN A 131 -15.72 -13.25 3.74
CA ASN A 131 -14.39 -13.02 3.16
C ASN A 131 -14.23 -13.74 1.82
N ALA A 132 -14.79 -14.95 1.68
CA ALA A 132 -14.84 -15.66 0.42
C ALA A 132 -15.59 -14.85 -0.64
N ALA A 133 -16.79 -14.36 -0.34
CA ALA A 133 -17.58 -13.53 -1.25
C ALA A 133 -16.86 -12.21 -1.63
N LEU A 134 -16.16 -11.57 -0.69
CA LEU A 134 -15.36 -10.39 -0.99
C LEU A 134 -14.19 -10.71 -1.95
N SER A 135 -13.56 -11.88 -1.80
CA SER A 135 -12.49 -12.32 -2.69
C SER A 135 -13.00 -12.66 -4.09
N GLU A 136 -14.16 -13.33 -4.20
CA GLU A 136 -14.82 -13.59 -5.49
C GLU A 136 -15.20 -12.28 -6.19
N LEU A 137 -15.72 -11.31 -5.46
CA LEU A 137 -16.01 -9.98 -6.01
C LEU A 137 -14.74 -9.29 -6.51
N ALA A 138 -13.64 -9.36 -5.75
CA ALA A 138 -12.37 -8.80 -6.18
C ALA A 138 -11.88 -9.48 -7.48
N LEU A 139 -11.94 -10.81 -7.55
CA LEU A 139 -11.59 -11.57 -8.76
C LEU A 139 -12.43 -11.12 -9.97
N ALA A 140 -13.73 -10.97 -9.79
CA ALA A 140 -14.63 -10.52 -10.87
C ALA A 140 -14.33 -9.09 -11.36
N LEU A 141 -13.89 -8.20 -10.46
CA LEU A 141 -13.63 -6.79 -10.79
C LEU A 141 -12.21 -6.52 -11.28
N THR A 142 -11.23 -7.30 -10.82
CA THR A 142 -9.80 -6.99 -11.05
C THR A 142 -9.04 -8.10 -11.77
N GLY A 143 -9.63 -9.28 -11.91
CA GLY A 143 -8.95 -10.48 -12.39
C GLY A 143 -8.02 -11.13 -11.33
N GLU A 144 -7.98 -10.59 -10.11
CA GLU A 144 -7.14 -11.13 -9.04
C GLU A 144 -7.97 -11.35 -7.77
N GLU A 145 -7.76 -12.50 -7.12
CA GLU A 145 -8.34 -12.75 -5.80
C GLU A 145 -7.68 -11.86 -4.72
N MET A 146 -8.43 -11.55 -3.67
CA MET A 146 -7.82 -10.93 -2.50
C MET A 146 -6.78 -11.89 -1.88
N PRO A 147 -5.65 -11.37 -1.36
CA PRO A 147 -4.76 -12.17 -0.51
C PRO A 147 -5.54 -12.84 0.63
N TYR A 148 -5.08 -14.01 1.07
CA TYR A 148 -5.68 -14.67 2.25
C TYR A 148 -5.63 -13.77 3.48
N ALA A 149 -4.52 -13.08 3.68
CA ALA A 149 -4.36 -12.07 4.72
C ALA A 149 -3.49 -10.90 4.23
N THR A 150 -3.75 -9.70 4.75
CA THR A 150 -2.95 -8.51 4.49
C THR A 150 -2.60 -7.84 5.81
N LEU A 151 -1.31 -7.77 6.13
CA LEU A 151 -0.77 -6.98 7.22
C LEU A 151 -0.33 -5.63 6.69
N MET A 152 -0.71 -4.55 7.36
CA MET A 152 -0.27 -3.19 7.00
C MET A 152 0.44 -2.55 8.17
N TYR A 153 1.62 -1.97 7.94
CA TYR A 153 2.23 -1.05 8.89
C TYR A 153 1.74 0.36 8.61
N VAL A 154 1.30 1.07 9.64
CA VAL A 154 0.60 2.36 9.49
C VAL A 154 1.08 3.39 10.50
N TRP A 155 0.88 4.66 10.16
CA TRP A 155 0.95 5.79 11.10
C TRP A 155 -0.47 6.18 11.51
N CYS A 156 -0.77 6.15 12.80
CA CYS A 156 -2.09 6.46 13.36
C CYS A 156 -2.13 7.85 14.00
N ASN A 157 -3.30 8.46 14.04
CA ASN A 157 -3.48 9.74 14.71
C ASN A 157 -3.30 9.63 16.24
N GLU A 158 -3.91 8.62 16.86
CA GLU A 158 -4.05 8.56 18.31
C GLU A 158 -3.69 7.21 18.95
N ARG A 159 -3.96 6.07 18.23
CA ARG A 159 -3.71 4.75 18.81
C ARG A 159 -2.23 4.50 18.99
N ALA A 160 -1.86 4.02 20.16
CA ALA A 160 -0.47 3.77 20.52
C ALA A 160 0.26 2.84 19.52
N ALA A 161 1.54 3.06 19.33
CA ALA A 161 2.39 2.16 18.57
C ALA A 161 2.33 0.73 19.16
N GLY A 162 2.27 -0.28 18.29
CA GLY A 162 2.04 -1.67 18.65
C GLY A 162 0.57 -2.08 18.71
N SER A 163 -0.40 -1.16 18.63
CA SER A 163 -1.82 -1.50 18.53
C SER A 163 -2.13 -2.16 17.19
N VAL A 164 -3.08 -3.10 17.21
CA VAL A 164 -3.61 -3.75 16.01
C VAL A 164 -5.03 -3.23 15.76
N ILE A 165 -5.28 -2.76 14.55
CA ILE A 165 -6.59 -2.29 14.08
C ILE A 165 -7.11 -3.29 13.07
N VAL A 166 -8.29 -3.84 13.33
CA VAL A 166 -9.01 -4.71 12.38
C VAL A 166 -9.67 -3.83 11.33
N ASN A 167 -9.54 -4.20 10.05
CA ASN A 167 -10.22 -3.46 8.99
C ASN A 167 -11.76 -3.63 9.14
N PRO A 168 -12.54 -2.55 9.03
CA PRO A 168 -13.99 -2.62 9.26
C PRO A 168 -14.77 -3.41 8.19
N ARG A 169 -14.15 -3.70 7.04
CA ARG A 169 -14.78 -4.48 5.96
C ARG A 169 -14.48 -5.96 6.02
N THR A 170 -13.30 -6.34 6.54
CA THR A 170 -12.81 -7.73 6.59
C THR A 170 -11.81 -7.90 7.72
N ASP A 171 -11.89 -9.01 8.44
CA ASP A 171 -10.92 -9.38 9.49
C ASP A 171 -9.61 -9.94 8.90
N ARG A 172 -9.53 -10.13 7.56
CA ARG A 172 -8.31 -10.57 6.86
C ARG A 172 -7.37 -9.44 6.48
N ILE A 173 -7.71 -8.19 6.80
CA ILE A 173 -6.81 -7.04 6.72
C ILE A 173 -6.61 -6.49 8.14
N ARG A 174 -5.37 -6.48 8.60
CA ARG A 174 -4.97 -5.97 9.91
C ARG A 174 -3.93 -4.89 9.75
N LYS A 175 -4.06 -3.82 10.53
CA LYS A 175 -3.15 -2.69 10.53
C LYS A 175 -2.41 -2.67 11.86
N LEU A 176 -1.10 -2.79 11.83
CA LEU A 176 -0.23 -2.64 12.98
C LEU A 176 0.29 -1.20 13.04
N VAL A 177 -0.04 -0.49 14.09
CA VAL A 177 0.43 0.88 14.29
C VAL A 177 1.93 0.85 14.61
N VAL A 178 2.73 1.44 13.73
CA VAL A 178 4.20 1.55 13.91
C VAL A 178 4.56 2.92 14.48
N GLU A 179 3.83 3.97 14.05
CA GLU A 179 4.00 5.32 14.55
C GLU A 179 2.65 5.95 14.89
N SER A 180 2.63 6.87 15.86
CA SER A 180 1.42 7.53 16.33
C SER A 180 1.64 9.00 16.68
N GLY A 181 0.57 9.79 16.44
CA GLY A 181 0.53 11.18 16.83
C GLY A 181 1.45 12.10 16.02
N ARG A 182 1.51 13.36 16.42
CA ARG A 182 2.15 14.45 15.64
C ARG A 182 3.63 14.68 15.98
N GLY A 183 4.16 14.03 17.01
CA GLY A 183 5.47 14.37 17.60
C GLY A 183 6.69 14.14 16.67
N LYS A 184 6.54 13.33 15.62
CA LYS A 184 7.64 12.98 14.71
C LYS A 184 7.39 13.40 13.26
N LEU A 185 6.39 14.24 13.01
CA LEU A 185 6.11 14.78 11.67
C LEU A 185 7.34 15.50 11.09
N ASN A 186 7.41 15.55 9.78
CA ASN A 186 8.51 16.17 9.00
C ASN A 186 9.90 15.55 9.22
N ARG A 187 9.99 14.40 9.85
CA ARG A 187 11.24 13.65 10.06
C ARG A 187 11.23 12.36 9.26
N TRP A 188 12.39 11.96 8.76
CA TRP A 188 12.61 10.60 8.30
C TRP A 188 12.63 9.66 9.49
N LEU A 189 11.84 8.60 9.42
CA LEU A 189 11.76 7.55 10.43
C LEU A 189 12.08 6.23 9.75
N ASP A 190 13.07 5.53 10.29
CA ASP A 190 13.54 4.25 9.78
C ASP A 190 13.05 3.13 10.69
N TYR A 191 12.57 2.03 10.10
CA TYR A 191 12.00 0.89 10.82
C TYR A 191 12.58 -0.42 10.32
N GLU A 192 12.74 -1.33 11.24
CA GLU A 192 12.93 -2.76 10.97
C GLU A 192 11.89 -3.53 11.75
N ARG A 193 11.11 -4.37 11.07
CA ARG A 193 10.00 -5.12 11.68
C ARG A 193 10.13 -6.61 11.39
N ASN A 194 9.97 -7.45 12.41
CA ASN A 194 9.89 -8.90 12.25
C ASN A 194 8.50 -9.27 11.70
N ILE A 195 8.45 -9.71 10.45
CA ILE A 195 7.19 -9.97 9.72
C ILE A 195 6.39 -11.07 10.41
N ARG A 196 7.05 -12.19 10.79
CA ARG A 196 6.38 -13.32 11.43
C ARG A 196 5.75 -12.92 12.75
N ALA A 197 6.54 -12.31 13.66
CA ALA A 197 6.05 -11.90 14.97
C ALA A 197 4.90 -10.89 14.87
N ASP A 198 5.00 -9.95 13.94
CA ASP A 198 3.95 -8.95 13.73
C ASP A 198 2.67 -9.57 13.11
N TYR A 199 2.82 -10.55 12.21
CA TYR A 199 1.68 -11.29 11.66
C TYR A 199 0.98 -12.12 12.75
N GLU A 200 1.74 -12.90 13.51
CA GLU A 200 1.21 -13.72 14.62
C GLU A 200 0.49 -12.85 15.66
N LYS A 201 1.10 -11.70 16.01
CA LYS A 201 0.46 -10.70 16.88
C LYS A 201 -0.85 -10.18 16.29
N ALA A 202 -0.87 -9.91 15.00
CA ALA A 202 -2.03 -9.32 14.33
C ALA A 202 -3.17 -10.33 14.13
N PHE A 203 -2.86 -11.56 13.70
CA PHE A 203 -3.86 -12.54 13.27
C PHE A 203 -4.07 -13.69 14.25
N GLY A 204 -3.18 -13.92 15.22
CA GLY A 204 -3.27 -15.05 16.15
C GLY A 204 -2.99 -16.41 15.49
N GLU A 205 -2.39 -16.42 14.31
CA GLU A 205 -2.03 -17.62 13.55
C GLU A 205 -0.68 -17.44 12.87
N ALA A 206 -0.02 -18.53 12.50
CA ALA A 206 1.22 -18.48 11.75
C ALA A 206 0.99 -17.97 10.32
N PRO A 207 1.91 -17.15 9.74
CA PRO A 207 1.78 -16.67 8.38
C PRO A 207 2.00 -17.78 7.35
N GLY A 208 1.30 -17.69 6.22
CA GLY A 208 1.65 -18.38 4.99
C GLY A 208 2.82 -17.68 4.26
N ALA A 209 3.05 -18.01 2.99
CA ALA A 209 4.05 -17.34 2.19
C ALA A 209 3.69 -15.86 1.98
N LEU A 210 4.69 -14.97 2.06
CA LEU A 210 4.54 -13.57 1.64
C LEU A 210 4.58 -13.53 0.11
N VAL A 211 3.50 -13.03 -0.51
CA VAL A 211 3.33 -13.03 -1.99
C VAL A 211 3.31 -11.64 -2.59
N GLY A 212 3.24 -10.60 -1.78
CA GLY A 212 3.26 -9.23 -2.26
C GLY A 212 3.68 -8.24 -1.21
N ILE A 213 4.33 -7.18 -1.67
CA ILE A 213 4.68 -6.02 -0.85
C ILE A 213 4.32 -4.74 -1.59
N GLY A 214 3.86 -3.72 -0.87
CA GLY A 214 3.46 -2.44 -1.46
C GLY A 214 3.60 -1.26 -0.53
N ILE A 215 3.51 -0.09 -1.13
CA ILE A 215 3.36 1.20 -0.46
C ILE A 215 2.04 1.84 -0.89
N MET A 216 1.35 2.50 0.04
CA MET A 216 0.07 3.12 -0.22
C MET A 216 -0.13 4.36 0.65
N THR A 217 -0.68 5.40 0.05
CA THR A 217 -1.21 6.60 0.72
C THR A 217 -2.65 6.74 0.27
N ASP A 218 -3.57 6.87 1.22
CA ASP A 218 -4.99 7.04 0.92
C ASP A 218 -5.63 8.17 1.73
N SER A 219 -6.60 8.83 1.11
CA SER A 219 -7.33 9.97 1.64
C SER A 219 -8.77 10.05 1.10
N ASP A 220 -9.27 8.94 0.54
CA ASP A 220 -10.55 8.94 -0.19
C ASP A 220 -11.76 8.86 0.75
N ASN A 221 -11.64 8.20 1.89
CA ASN A 221 -12.73 8.03 2.83
C ASN A 221 -13.11 9.36 3.50
N THR A 222 -12.14 10.14 3.92
CA THR A 222 -12.33 11.47 4.51
C THR A 222 -12.41 12.58 3.47
N ARG A 223 -12.25 12.27 2.17
CA ARG A 223 -12.20 13.24 1.06
C ARG A 223 -11.17 14.35 1.29
N SER A 224 -10.04 13.98 1.88
CA SER A 224 -8.95 14.90 2.21
C SER A 224 -7.78 14.79 1.23
N SER A 225 -6.67 15.43 1.55
CA SER A 225 -5.40 15.26 0.86
C SER A 225 -4.34 14.73 1.81
N ALA A 226 -3.42 13.93 1.29
CA ALA A 226 -2.27 13.42 2.01
C ALA A 226 -1.04 13.42 1.13
N ARG A 227 0.11 13.62 1.74
CA ARG A 227 1.42 13.53 1.08
C ARG A 227 2.39 12.77 1.96
N ALA A 228 3.21 11.93 1.36
CA ALA A 228 4.25 11.21 2.05
C ALA A 228 5.44 10.92 1.14
N TRP A 229 6.57 10.59 1.74
CA TRP A 229 7.75 10.05 1.06
C TRP A 229 8.11 8.72 1.68
N TYR A 230 8.30 7.71 0.83
CA TYR A 230 8.75 6.39 1.23
C TYR A 230 10.19 6.20 0.77
N GLY A 231 11.09 5.85 1.69
CA GLY A 231 12.40 5.32 1.35
C GLY A 231 12.29 3.91 0.77
N PRO A 232 13.39 3.34 0.27
CA PRO A 232 13.41 1.97 -0.23
C PRO A 232 12.85 0.98 0.80
N VAL A 233 12.09 0.00 0.29
CA VAL A 233 11.54 -1.10 1.09
C VAL A 233 12.36 -2.35 0.83
N GLN A 234 12.91 -2.96 1.87
CA GLN A 234 13.84 -4.08 1.77
C GLN A 234 13.35 -5.27 2.60
N LEU A 235 13.48 -6.48 2.05
CA LEU A 235 13.28 -7.74 2.76
C LEU A 235 14.65 -8.45 2.86
N PRO A 236 15.45 -8.22 3.88
CA PRO A 236 16.63 -9.02 4.11
C PRO A 236 16.18 -10.48 4.28
N LEU A 237 16.66 -11.35 3.39
CA LEU A 237 16.43 -12.79 3.56
C LEU A 237 17.03 -13.19 4.90
N ALA A 238 16.32 -14.03 5.65
CA ALA A 238 16.88 -14.65 6.83
C ALA A 238 18.18 -15.35 6.41
N SER A 239 19.30 -14.96 7.02
CA SER A 239 20.56 -15.68 6.79
C SER A 239 20.32 -17.15 7.13
N ARG A 240 20.50 -18.05 6.15
CA ARG A 240 20.49 -19.49 6.42
C ARG A 240 21.58 -19.73 7.45
N SER A 241 21.18 -20.00 8.69
CA SER A 241 22.11 -20.51 9.69
C SER A 241 22.64 -21.83 9.14
N THR A 242 23.85 -21.83 8.60
CA THR A 242 24.60 -23.06 8.35
C THR A 242 24.89 -23.66 9.73
N ALA A 243 23.99 -24.54 10.16
CA ALA A 243 24.29 -25.44 11.26
C ALA A 243 25.42 -26.34 10.78
N VAL A 244 26.64 -25.99 11.13
CA VAL A 244 27.78 -26.90 11.05
C VAL A 244 27.50 -28.03 12.02
N ARG A 245 27.30 -29.24 11.47
CA ARG A 245 27.27 -30.49 12.24
C ARG A 245 28.70 -30.92 12.58
#